data_f4d73a894994b42fc6505b5a19e52dd2
#
_entry.id   f4d73a894994b42fc6505b5a19e52dd2
#
_cell.length_a   1.000
_cell.length_b   1.000
_cell.length_c   1.000
_cell.angle_alpha   90.00
_cell.angle_beta   90.00
_cell.angle_gamma   90.00
#
_symmetry.space_group_name_H-M   'P 1'
#
loop_
_entity.id
_entity.type
_entity.pdbx_description
1 polymer ?
#
loop_
_entity_poly.entity_id
_entity_poly.type
_entity_poly.pdbx_seq_one_letter_code
_entity_poly.pdbx_strand_id
1 'polypeptide(L)'
;MVKLEDYVVRIEGTCGKEKDVIVIFKYDKREEVVKKILQKAVTKKSIAGIVTELTYRDFSFRLYGSGKAIFRSVKDKDELNSLLSELLA
;
A
#
# COMPACT_ATOMS: atom_id res chain seq x y z
N MET A 1 -9.57 11.74 -10.48
CA MET A 1 -9.09 11.78 -9.11
C MET A 1 -9.61 10.57 -8.34
N VAL A 2 -8.72 9.81 -7.74
CA VAL A 2 -9.09 8.57 -7.05
C VAL A 2 -9.55 8.88 -5.62
N LYS A 3 -10.68 8.33 -5.25
CA LYS A 3 -11.14 8.43 -3.87
C LYS A 3 -10.61 7.24 -3.09
N LEU A 4 -9.71 7.49 -2.15
CA LEU A 4 -9.10 6.42 -1.36
C LEU A 4 -10.12 5.64 -0.55
N GLU A 5 -11.16 6.28 -0.10
CA GLU A 5 -12.23 5.64 0.66
C GLU A 5 -12.99 4.58 -0.13
N ASP A 6 -12.89 4.60 -1.46
CA ASP A 6 -13.48 3.56 -2.30
C ASP A 6 -12.67 2.26 -2.27
N TYR A 7 -11.41 2.34 -1.89
CA TYR A 7 -10.49 1.20 -1.88
C TYR A 7 -10.00 0.83 -0.49
N VAL A 8 -9.98 1.78 0.44
CA VAL A 8 -9.38 1.62 1.76
C VAL A 8 -10.45 1.51 2.83
N VAL A 9 -10.37 0.43 3.63
CA VAL A 9 -11.26 0.26 4.78
C VAL A 9 -10.76 1.12 5.94
N ARG A 10 -9.46 1.03 6.24
CA ARG A 10 -8.87 1.78 7.33
C ARG A 10 -7.36 1.83 7.18
N ILE A 11 -6.76 2.76 7.88
CA ILE A 11 -5.31 2.96 7.95
C ILE A 11 -4.93 2.88 9.42
N GLU A 12 -3.98 1.99 9.74
CA GLU A 12 -3.49 1.82 11.10
C GLU A 12 -2.01 2.17 11.17
N GLY A 13 -1.63 3.05 12.08
CA GLY A 13 -0.24 3.32 12.34
C GLY A 13 0.31 2.31 13.34
N THR A 14 1.56 1.90 13.17
CA THR A 14 2.21 1.04 14.13
C THR A 14 2.83 1.90 15.24
N CYS A 15 2.80 1.39 16.46
CA CYS A 15 3.44 2.06 17.60
C CYS A 15 4.92 1.66 17.62
N GLY A 16 5.81 2.65 17.76
CA GLY A 16 7.24 2.36 17.87
C GLY A 16 8.10 3.37 17.15
N LYS A 17 9.39 3.09 17.09
CA LYS A 17 10.38 3.95 16.46
C LYS A 17 10.29 3.94 14.95
N GLU A 18 9.75 2.89 14.39
CA GLU A 18 9.55 2.77 12.94
C GLU A 18 8.17 3.31 12.59
N LYS A 19 8.14 4.20 11.62
CA LYS A 19 6.89 4.83 11.17
C LYS A 19 6.22 4.00 10.11
N ASP A 20 5.90 2.76 10.45
CA ASP A 20 5.21 1.88 9.54
C ASP A 20 3.71 2.14 9.61
N VAL A 21 3.07 2.11 8.47
CA VAL A 21 1.63 2.32 8.36
C VAL A 21 1.01 1.12 7.66
N ILE A 22 -0.03 0.57 8.26
CA ILE A 22 -0.76 -0.56 7.69
C ILE A 22 -2.02 -0.02 7.03
N VAL A 23 -2.17 -0.31 5.74
CA VAL A 23 -3.35 0.09 4.97
C VAL A 23 -4.14 -1.17 4.66
N ILE A 24 -5.42 -1.16 5.04
CA ILE A 24 -6.30 -2.29 4.79
C ILE A 24 -7.28 -1.89 3.70
N PHE A 25 -7.22 -2.60 2.58
CA PHE A 25 -8.08 -2.35 1.43
C PHE A 25 -9.38 -3.15 1.53
N LYS A 26 -10.42 -2.68 0.86
CA LYS A 26 -11.68 -3.39 0.81
C LYS A 26 -11.50 -4.75 0.15
N TYR A 27 -12.10 -5.77 0.74
CA TYR A 27 -11.94 -7.14 0.28
C TYR A 27 -12.35 -7.32 -1.18
N ASP A 28 -13.47 -6.73 -1.57
CA ASP A 28 -13.97 -6.82 -2.94
C ASP A 28 -13.18 -5.98 -3.95
N LYS A 29 -12.33 -5.08 -3.46
CA LYS A 29 -11.47 -4.24 -4.30
C LYS A 29 -10.02 -4.67 -4.29
N ARG A 30 -9.66 -5.68 -3.51
CA ARG A 30 -8.26 -6.07 -3.35
C ARG A 30 -7.56 -6.44 -4.66
N GLU A 31 -8.25 -7.12 -5.56
CA GLU A 31 -7.65 -7.52 -6.83
C GLU A 31 -7.35 -6.31 -7.71
N GLU A 32 -8.28 -5.36 -7.77
CA GLU A 32 -8.10 -4.13 -8.50
C GLU A 32 -6.94 -3.31 -7.94
N VAL A 33 -6.88 -3.21 -6.61
CA VAL A 33 -5.79 -2.50 -5.93
C VAL A 33 -4.45 -3.13 -6.25
N VAL A 34 -4.35 -4.44 -6.15
CA VAL A 34 -3.10 -5.16 -6.44
C VAL A 34 -2.66 -4.91 -7.87
N LYS A 35 -3.57 -5.00 -8.83
CA LYS A 35 -3.25 -4.75 -10.24
C LYS A 35 -2.73 -3.33 -10.45
N LYS A 36 -3.40 -2.35 -9.88
CA LYS A 36 -3.00 -0.94 -10.04
C LYS A 36 -1.62 -0.68 -9.45
N ILE A 37 -1.38 -1.21 -8.26
CA ILE A 37 -0.10 -1.04 -7.59
C ILE A 37 1.03 -1.72 -8.37
N LEU A 38 0.80 -2.95 -8.84
CA LEU A 38 1.81 -3.68 -9.60
C LEU A 38 2.17 -3.01 -10.92
N GLN A 39 1.23 -2.28 -11.51
CA GLN A 39 1.49 -1.55 -12.75
C GLN A 39 2.38 -0.32 -12.54
N LYS A 40 2.34 0.28 -11.38
CA LYS A 40 3.07 1.52 -11.11
C LYS A 40 4.31 1.35 -10.29
N ALA A 41 4.28 0.46 -9.31
CA ALA A 41 5.42 0.21 -8.44
C ALA A 41 6.36 -0.82 -9.04
N VAL A 42 7.61 -0.78 -8.61
CA VAL A 42 8.62 -1.74 -9.04
C VAL A 42 8.62 -2.93 -8.08
N THR A 43 8.39 -4.12 -8.61
CA THR A 43 8.44 -5.33 -7.80
C THR A 43 9.87 -5.73 -7.52
N LYS A 44 10.24 -5.79 -6.25
CA LYS A 44 11.57 -6.21 -5.81
C LYS A 44 11.64 -7.70 -5.57
N LYS A 45 10.64 -8.24 -4.90
CA LYS A 45 10.61 -9.64 -4.52
C LYS A 45 9.18 -10.09 -4.30
N SER A 46 8.89 -11.31 -4.70
CA SER A 46 7.59 -11.94 -4.43
C SER A 46 7.85 -13.22 -3.67
N ILE A 47 7.15 -13.38 -2.55
CA ILE A 47 7.33 -14.53 -1.66
C ILE A 47 6.08 -15.41 -1.74
N ALA A 48 6.21 -16.54 -2.42
CA ALA A 48 5.18 -17.58 -2.51
C ALA A 48 3.78 -17.07 -2.90
N GLY A 49 3.70 -15.92 -3.57
CA GLY A 49 2.41 -15.31 -3.91
C GLY A 49 1.62 -14.74 -2.75
N ILE A 50 2.18 -14.80 -1.53
CA ILE A 50 1.53 -14.32 -0.32
C ILE A 50 1.84 -12.85 -0.09
N VAL A 51 3.10 -12.47 -0.24
CA VAL A 51 3.55 -11.10 -0.06
C VAL A 51 4.48 -10.70 -1.18
N THR A 52 4.32 -9.46 -1.66
CA THR A 52 5.18 -8.89 -2.70
C THR A 52 5.85 -7.65 -2.13
N GLU A 53 7.16 -7.60 -2.21
CA GLU A 53 7.92 -6.42 -1.82
C GLU A 53 8.08 -5.52 -3.04
N LEU A 54 7.69 -4.26 -2.88
CA LEU A 54 7.69 -3.29 -3.97
C LEU A 54 8.33 -1.99 -3.52
N THR A 55 8.76 -1.21 -4.50
CA THR A 55 9.22 0.15 -4.26
C THR A 55 8.52 1.09 -5.23
N TYR A 56 8.22 2.29 -4.75
CA TYR A 56 7.67 3.35 -5.54
C TYR A 56 8.26 4.67 -5.07
N ARG A 57 8.93 5.39 -5.97
CA ARG A 57 9.74 6.55 -5.62
C ARG A 57 10.79 6.13 -4.59
N ASP A 58 10.84 6.78 -3.43
CA ASP A 58 11.77 6.45 -2.37
C ASP A 58 11.14 5.59 -1.27
N PHE A 59 9.95 5.09 -1.52
CA PHE A 59 9.21 4.30 -0.52
C PHE A 59 9.30 2.82 -0.82
N SER A 60 9.52 2.06 0.24
CA SER A 60 9.46 0.60 0.19
C SER A 60 8.20 0.15 0.91
N PHE A 61 7.50 -0.82 0.36
CA PHE A 61 6.31 -1.34 1.01
C PHE A 61 6.08 -2.79 0.64
N ARG A 62 5.24 -3.46 1.42
CA ARG A 62 4.85 -4.84 1.19
C ARG A 62 3.37 -4.89 0.92
N LEU A 63 3.00 -5.60 -0.13
CA LEU A 63 1.60 -5.80 -0.51
C LEU A 63 1.24 -7.25 -0.29
N TYR A 64 0.23 -7.48 0.51
CA TYR A 64 -0.26 -8.82 0.83
C TYR A 64 -1.46 -9.17 -0.02
N GLY A 65 -1.53 -10.41 -0.47
CA GLY A 65 -2.65 -10.89 -1.28
C GLY A 65 -3.99 -10.85 -0.56
N SER A 66 -3.99 -10.75 0.76
CA SER A 66 -5.21 -10.63 1.55
C SER A 66 -5.86 -9.23 1.47
N GLY A 67 -5.21 -8.29 0.82
CA GLY A 67 -5.73 -6.92 0.70
C GLY A 67 -5.17 -5.97 1.74
N LYS A 68 -3.93 -6.17 2.12
CA LYS A 68 -3.25 -5.34 3.11
C LYS A 68 -1.91 -4.89 2.56
N ALA A 69 -1.50 -3.69 2.88
CA ALA A 69 -0.18 -3.18 2.53
C ALA A 69 0.47 -2.55 3.75
N ILE A 70 1.77 -2.74 3.89
CA ILE A 70 2.55 -2.15 4.98
C ILE A 70 3.56 -1.20 4.35
N PHE A 71 3.41 0.10 4.62
CA PHE A 71 4.30 1.13 4.12
C PHE A 71 5.30 1.53 5.19
N ARG A 72 6.56 1.63 4.80
CA ARG A 72 7.65 1.96 5.73
C ARG A 72 8.06 3.42 5.61
N SER A 73 8.44 4.01 6.73
CA SER A 73 9.04 5.35 6.79
C SER A 73 8.15 6.45 6.21
N VAL A 74 6.86 6.35 6.39
CA VAL A 74 5.91 7.38 5.99
C VAL A 74 5.89 8.46 7.08
N LYS A 75 6.09 9.72 6.69
CA LYS A 75 6.15 10.83 7.64
C LYS A 75 4.81 11.12 8.30
N ASP A 76 3.77 11.22 7.50
CA ASP A 76 2.45 11.61 7.97
C ASP A 76 1.36 11.06 7.04
N LYS A 77 0.11 11.35 7.40
CA LYS A 77 -1.03 10.89 6.62
C LYS A 77 -1.11 11.54 5.24
N ASP A 78 -0.70 12.80 5.13
CA ASP A 78 -0.74 13.51 3.86
C ASP A 78 0.19 12.87 2.84
N GLU A 79 1.38 12.49 3.28
CA GLU A 79 2.34 11.80 2.43
C GLU A 79 1.79 10.44 2.00
N LEU A 80 1.19 9.71 2.93
CA LEU A 80 0.56 8.42 2.64
C LEU A 80 -0.59 8.57 1.64
N ASN A 81 -1.45 9.55 1.85
CA ASN A 81 -2.58 9.80 0.96
C ASN A 81 -2.12 10.15 -0.45
N SER A 82 -1.09 10.97 -0.57
CA SER A 82 -0.50 11.30 -1.87
C SER A 82 0.05 10.06 -2.56
N LEU A 83 0.76 9.24 -1.81
CA LEU A 83 1.34 8.00 -2.33
C LEU A 83 0.27 7.03 -2.81
N LEU A 84 -0.76 6.82 -2.00
CA LEU A 84 -1.88 5.94 -2.36
C LEU A 84 -2.66 6.49 -3.56
N SER A 85 -2.86 7.79 -3.62
CA SER A 85 -3.56 8.40 -4.74
C SER A 85 -2.83 8.17 -6.05
N GLU A 86 -1.51 8.22 -6.03
CA GLU A 86 -0.70 7.95 -7.20
C GLU A 86 -0.73 6.46 -7.58
N LEU A 87 -0.63 5.59 -6.59
CA LEU A 87 -0.62 4.15 -6.84
C LEU A 87 -1.95 3.63 -7.34
N LEU A 88 -3.04 4.20 -6.88
CA LEU A 88 -4.39 3.75 -7.21
C LEU A 88 -5.04 4.53 -8.36
N ALA A 89 -4.33 5.51 -8.88
CA ALA A 89 -4.85 6.33 -9.97
C ALA A 89 -5.01 5.57 -11.29
#